data_dcfe3335d4eb34c84e7bee2dfa41e0d1
#
_entry.id   dcfe3335d4eb34c84e7bee2dfa41e0d1
#
_cell.length_a   1.000
_cell.length_b   1.000
_cell.length_c   1.000
_cell.angle_alpha   90.00
_cell.angle_beta   90.00
_cell.angle_gamma   90.00
#
_symmetry.space_group_name_H-M   'P 1'
#
loop_
_entity.id
_entity.type
_entity.pdbx_description
1 polymer ?
#
loop_
_entity_poly.entity_id
_entity_poly.type
_entity_poly.pdbx_seq_one_letter_code
_entity_poly.pdbx_strand_id
1 'polypeptide(L)'
;SNPVAKRARSRRDSWPDRAAAHSSLHNRGMFRGWDENAFAAHITHALRDHPERGVELCCHPSREADVFMSMPSGLWRSLRRIKTATHIIYGDRTYPFVGVSARRLAGSGVRCTAHQTAGGHCFMLEHPRSAAEQVSRFLLS
;
A
#
# COMPACT_ATOMS: atom_id res chain seq x y z
N SER A 1 7.97 16.86 -12.74
CA SER A 1 8.56 15.77 -11.92
C SER A 1 7.50 15.26 -10.93
N ASN A 2 7.38 13.96 -10.75
CA ASN A 2 6.44 13.37 -9.79
C ASN A 2 7.01 13.50 -8.37
N PRO A 3 6.37 14.26 -7.44
CA PRO A 3 6.92 14.49 -6.11
C PRO A 3 6.95 13.22 -5.26
N VAL A 4 6.04 12.26 -5.51
CA VAL A 4 6.02 10.97 -4.81
C VAL A 4 7.24 10.14 -5.22
N ALA A 5 7.53 10.06 -6.51
CA ALA A 5 8.71 9.36 -7.01
C ALA A 5 10.01 9.99 -6.48
N LYS A 6 10.08 11.33 -6.41
CA LYS A 6 11.25 12.02 -5.82
C LYS A 6 11.43 11.64 -4.35
N ARG A 7 10.35 11.65 -3.56
CA ARG A 7 10.38 11.26 -2.15
C ARG A 7 10.76 9.78 -1.98
N ALA A 8 10.21 8.89 -2.80
CA ALA A 8 10.56 7.48 -2.77
C ALA A 8 12.06 7.28 -3.03
N ARG A 9 12.61 7.94 -4.06
CA ARG A 9 14.03 7.82 -4.44
C ARG A 9 15.00 8.28 -3.37
N SER A 10 14.63 9.27 -2.54
CA SER A 10 15.47 9.86 -1.50
C SER A 10 15.27 9.25 -0.12
N ARG A 11 14.43 8.22 0.02
CA ARG A 11 14.21 7.60 1.33
C ARG A 11 15.42 6.77 1.76
N ARG A 12 15.64 6.69 3.07
CA ARG A 12 16.65 5.81 3.66
C ARG A 12 16.35 4.35 3.32
N ASP A 13 17.36 3.59 2.98
CA ASP A 13 17.26 2.21 2.53
C ASP A 13 18.04 1.21 3.38
N SER A 14 18.89 1.67 4.32
CA SER A 14 19.73 0.78 5.13
C SER A 14 19.89 1.25 6.58
N TRP A 15 20.14 0.31 7.47
CA TRP A 15 20.33 0.51 8.91
C TRP A 15 21.38 -0.47 9.42
N PRO A 16 22.05 -0.17 10.55
CA PRO A 16 23.06 -1.09 11.16
C PRO A 16 22.49 -2.48 11.45
N ASP A 17 21.23 -2.54 11.89
CA ASP A 17 20.51 -3.78 12.21
C ASP A 17 18.99 -3.55 12.15
N ARG A 18 18.20 -4.64 12.35
CA ARG A 18 16.73 -4.59 12.37
C ARG A 18 16.17 -3.78 13.56
N ALA A 19 16.87 -3.73 14.69
CA ALA A 19 16.43 -2.94 15.84
C ALA A 19 16.52 -1.44 15.53
N ALA A 20 17.61 -1.01 14.89
CA ALA A 20 17.77 0.37 14.43
C ALA A 20 16.73 0.74 13.34
N ALA A 21 16.44 -0.19 12.42
CA ALA A 21 15.38 -0.01 11.44
C ALA A 21 14.01 0.14 12.11
N HIS A 22 13.68 -0.75 13.05
CA HIS A 22 12.46 -0.70 13.85
C HIS A 22 12.30 0.67 14.51
N SER A 23 13.28 1.10 15.30
CA SER A 23 13.25 2.38 16.03
C SER A 23 13.12 3.59 15.11
N SER A 24 13.73 3.50 13.92
CA SER A 24 13.70 4.57 12.91
C SER A 24 12.34 4.70 12.21
N LEU A 25 11.64 3.59 12.01
CA LEU A 25 10.42 3.52 11.19
C LEU A 25 9.13 3.46 12.01
N HIS A 26 9.17 2.93 13.24
CA HIS A 26 7.99 2.68 14.07
C HIS A 26 7.14 3.93 14.24
N ASN A 27 5.87 3.80 13.94
CA ASN A 27 4.85 4.86 14.03
C ASN A 27 5.20 6.17 13.31
N ARG A 28 6.00 6.10 12.23
CA ARG A 28 6.42 7.26 11.42
C ARG A 28 6.00 7.12 9.96
N GLY A 29 5.67 8.24 9.33
CA GLY A 29 5.34 8.28 7.91
C GLY A 29 4.18 7.34 7.58
N MET A 30 4.40 6.45 6.63
CA MET A 30 3.41 5.46 6.20
C MET A 30 3.11 4.38 7.24
N PHE A 31 4.00 4.18 8.23
CA PHE A 31 3.84 3.18 9.29
C PHE A 31 3.03 3.68 10.48
N ARG A 32 2.55 4.93 10.41
CA ARG A 32 1.75 5.51 11.50
C ARG A 32 0.43 4.76 11.67
N GLY A 33 0.21 4.26 12.89
CA GLY A 33 -1.02 3.55 13.24
C GLY A 33 -1.09 2.09 12.74
N TRP A 34 -0.01 1.54 12.20
CA TRP A 34 0.02 0.13 11.85
C TRP A 34 -0.11 -0.75 13.09
N ASP A 35 -0.79 -1.87 12.95
CA ASP A 35 -0.80 -2.95 13.93
C ASP A 35 0.62 -3.42 14.23
N GLU A 36 0.93 -3.69 15.51
CA GLU A 36 2.29 -4.04 15.94
C GLU A 36 2.81 -5.34 15.27
N ASN A 37 1.95 -6.34 15.06
CA ASN A 37 2.34 -7.57 14.39
C ASN A 37 2.57 -7.34 12.89
N ALA A 38 1.75 -6.50 12.25
CA ALA A 38 1.94 -6.11 10.86
C ALA A 38 3.26 -5.35 10.68
N PHE A 39 3.58 -4.46 11.60
CA PHE A 39 4.85 -3.73 11.57
C PHE A 39 6.05 -4.65 11.86
N ALA A 40 5.96 -5.55 12.83
CA ALA A 40 7.01 -6.54 13.12
C ALA A 40 7.26 -7.46 11.91
N ALA A 41 6.21 -7.91 11.23
CA ALA A 41 6.33 -8.67 10.00
C ALA A 41 7.04 -7.87 8.88
N HIS A 42 6.74 -6.57 8.74
CA HIS A 42 7.45 -5.70 7.81
C HIS A 42 8.96 -5.64 8.12
N ILE A 43 9.34 -5.41 9.39
CA ILE A 43 10.75 -5.38 9.79
C ILE A 43 11.45 -6.71 9.52
N THR A 44 10.74 -7.83 9.69
CA THR A 44 11.30 -9.17 9.46
C THR A 44 11.48 -9.45 7.96
N HIS A 45 10.50 -9.14 7.12
CA HIS A 45 10.40 -9.65 5.75
C HIS A 45 10.70 -8.62 4.66
N ALA A 46 10.56 -7.32 4.94
CA ALA A 46 10.87 -6.27 3.97
C ALA A 46 12.33 -5.80 4.01
N LEU A 47 13.11 -6.32 4.96
CA LEU A 47 14.53 -6.07 5.09
C LEU A 47 15.33 -7.38 4.86
N ARG A 48 16.46 -7.26 4.20
CA ARG A 48 17.44 -8.34 4.04
C ARG A 48 18.78 -7.95 4.64
N ASP A 49 19.56 -8.92 5.03
CA ASP A 49 20.91 -8.69 5.53
C ASP A 49 21.84 -8.25 4.39
N HIS A 50 22.72 -7.30 4.68
CA HIS A 50 23.75 -6.81 3.77
C HIS A 50 25.12 -6.93 4.44
N PRO A 51 26.12 -7.54 3.77
CA PRO A 51 27.40 -7.89 4.40
C PRO A 51 28.16 -6.68 5.00
N GLU A 52 27.98 -5.49 4.44
CA GLU A 52 28.74 -4.32 4.85
C GLU A 52 27.86 -3.22 5.51
N ARG A 53 26.53 -3.27 5.32
CA ARG A 53 25.62 -2.17 5.74
C ARG A 53 24.61 -2.58 6.80
N GLY A 54 24.73 -3.80 7.34
CA GLY A 54 23.77 -4.33 8.29
C GLY A 54 22.51 -4.87 7.61
N VAL A 55 21.44 -4.10 7.56
CA VAL A 55 20.19 -4.48 6.86
C VAL A 55 19.77 -3.41 5.86
N GLU A 56 19.17 -3.84 4.77
CA GLU A 56 18.66 -2.95 3.73
C GLU A 56 17.26 -3.34 3.27
N LEU A 57 16.53 -2.40 2.65
CA LEU A 57 15.23 -2.68 2.05
C LEU A 57 15.36 -3.70 0.92
N CYS A 58 14.50 -4.73 0.93
CA CYS A 58 14.38 -5.67 -0.20
C CYS A 58 13.98 -4.95 -1.49
N CYS A 59 13.10 -3.96 -1.40
CA CYS A 59 12.75 -3.09 -2.52
C CYS A 59 13.59 -1.81 -2.47
N HIS A 60 14.59 -1.73 -3.34
CA HIS A 60 15.43 -0.54 -3.41
C HIS A 60 14.62 0.71 -3.80
N PRO A 61 14.87 1.88 -3.17
CA PRO A 61 14.13 3.12 -3.38
C PRO A 61 14.00 3.57 -4.84
N SER A 62 14.99 3.29 -5.68
CA SER A 62 14.91 3.61 -7.11
C SER A 62 13.82 2.81 -7.82
N ARG A 63 13.63 1.53 -7.47
CA ARG A 63 12.59 0.68 -8.07
C ARG A 63 11.18 1.16 -7.68
N GLU A 64 11.00 1.52 -6.43
CA GLU A 64 9.75 2.14 -5.98
C GLU A 64 9.48 3.46 -6.72
N ALA A 65 10.49 4.31 -6.86
CA ALA A 65 10.38 5.55 -7.61
C ALA A 65 10.02 5.32 -9.09
N ASP A 66 10.60 4.30 -9.73
CA ASP A 66 10.31 3.94 -11.12
C ASP A 66 8.85 3.46 -11.28
N VAL A 67 8.31 2.72 -10.30
CA VAL A 67 6.88 2.37 -10.27
C VAL A 67 6.00 3.62 -10.20
N PHE A 68 6.33 4.59 -9.34
CA PHE A 68 5.58 5.85 -9.27
C PHE A 68 5.72 6.73 -10.52
N MET A 69 6.77 6.55 -11.30
CA MET A 69 6.94 7.23 -12.59
C MET A 69 6.19 6.52 -13.73
N SER A 70 5.90 5.24 -13.59
CA SER A 70 5.20 4.47 -14.60
C SER A 70 3.70 4.75 -14.52
N MET A 71 3.15 5.37 -15.57
CA MET A 71 1.72 5.61 -15.70
C MET A 71 1.15 4.70 -16.80
N PRO A 72 0.32 3.71 -16.46
CA PRO A 72 -0.26 2.84 -17.48
C PRO A 72 -1.19 3.63 -18.39
N SER A 73 -0.92 3.60 -19.70
CA SER A 73 -1.80 4.20 -20.70
C SER A 73 -3.07 3.34 -20.87
N GLY A 74 -4.22 3.99 -21.04
CA GLY A 74 -5.47 3.28 -21.33
C GLY A 74 -6.07 2.51 -20.13
N LEU A 75 -5.60 2.75 -18.90
CA LEU A 75 -6.08 2.07 -17.69
C LEU A 75 -7.62 2.05 -17.58
N TRP A 76 -8.27 3.19 -17.76
CA TRP A 76 -9.74 3.30 -17.69
C TRP A 76 -10.46 2.48 -18.76
N ARG A 77 -9.87 2.35 -19.95
CA ARG A 77 -10.41 1.49 -21.00
C ARG A 77 -10.33 0.01 -20.62
N SER A 78 -9.21 -0.40 -20.02
CA SER A 78 -9.02 -1.77 -19.52
C SER A 78 -9.93 -2.09 -18.35
N LEU A 79 -10.07 -1.17 -17.38
CA LEU A 79 -10.95 -1.34 -16.23
C LEU A 79 -12.42 -1.54 -16.62
N ARG A 80 -12.91 -0.83 -17.65
CA ARG A 80 -14.28 -1.01 -18.15
C ARG A 80 -14.54 -2.38 -18.82
N ARG A 81 -13.51 -3.18 -19.06
CA ARG A 81 -13.61 -4.54 -19.63
C ARG A 81 -13.65 -5.63 -18.56
N ILE A 82 -13.58 -5.28 -17.29
CA ILE A 82 -13.63 -6.22 -16.18
C ILE A 82 -15.00 -6.93 -16.18
N LYS A 83 -14.95 -8.26 -16.25
CA LYS A 83 -16.14 -9.15 -16.17
C LYS A 83 -16.27 -9.84 -14.81
N THR A 84 -15.15 -9.96 -14.11
CA THR A 84 -15.09 -10.58 -12.78
C THR A 84 -15.74 -9.65 -11.75
N ALA A 85 -16.51 -10.24 -10.82
CA ALA A 85 -17.02 -9.51 -9.68
C ALA A 85 -15.84 -8.90 -8.90
N THR A 86 -15.88 -7.60 -8.70
CA THR A 86 -14.77 -6.84 -8.11
C THR A 86 -15.28 -6.01 -6.94
N HIS A 87 -14.53 -6.03 -5.84
CA HIS A 87 -14.81 -5.19 -4.69
C HIS A 87 -13.60 -4.33 -4.35
N ILE A 88 -13.77 -3.02 -4.30
CA ILE A 88 -12.73 -2.08 -3.93
C ILE A 88 -12.98 -1.60 -2.51
N ILE A 89 -12.02 -1.86 -1.62
CA ILE A 89 -12.05 -1.36 -0.25
C ILE A 89 -10.95 -0.30 -0.13
N TYR A 90 -11.25 0.84 0.48
CA TYR A 90 -10.29 1.93 0.67
C TYR A 90 -10.52 2.65 2.00
N GLY A 91 -9.43 3.12 2.62
CA GLY A 91 -9.49 3.85 3.88
C GLY A 91 -10.08 5.25 3.73
N ASP A 92 -10.79 5.73 4.76
CA ASP A 92 -11.41 7.06 4.79
C ASP A 92 -10.39 8.21 4.82
N ARG A 93 -9.17 7.93 5.30
CA ARG A 93 -8.04 8.87 5.35
C ARG A 93 -6.99 8.63 4.26
N THR A 94 -7.36 7.92 3.19
CA THR A 94 -6.49 7.72 2.02
C THR A 94 -6.43 8.99 1.15
N TYR A 95 -5.64 8.95 0.07
CA TYR A 95 -5.57 10.05 -0.89
C TYR A 95 -6.94 10.32 -1.52
N PRO A 96 -7.38 11.58 -1.66
CA PRO A 96 -8.72 11.92 -2.17
C PRO A 96 -9.07 11.29 -3.52
N PHE A 97 -8.09 11.16 -4.42
CA PHE A 97 -8.30 10.56 -5.74
C PHE A 97 -8.64 9.06 -5.71
N VAL A 98 -8.28 8.34 -4.63
CA VAL A 98 -8.56 6.90 -4.51
C VAL A 98 -10.07 6.66 -4.41
N GLY A 99 -10.74 7.33 -3.47
CA GLY A 99 -12.18 7.21 -3.31
C GLY A 99 -12.97 7.69 -4.53
N VAL A 100 -12.51 8.77 -5.17
CA VAL A 100 -13.12 9.29 -6.41
C VAL A 100 -13.00 8.23 -7.52
N SER A 101 -11.82 7.64 -7.70
CA SER A 101 -11.58 6.62 -8.72
C SER A 101 -12.38 5.34 -8.46
N ALA A 102 -12.45 4.89 -7.20
CA ALA A 102 -13.21 3.71 -6.80
C ALA A 102 -14.72 3.88 -7.11
N ARG A 103 -15.30 4.98 -6.70
CA ARG A 103 -16.72 5.29 -6.98
C ARG A 103 -16.99 5.45 -8.48
N ARG A 104 -16.07 6.09 -9.22
CA ARG A 104 -16.19 6.22 -10.68
C ARG A 104 -16.20 4.86 -11.37
N LEU A 105 -15.37 3.91 -10.93
CA LEU A 105 -15.35 2.56 -11.49
C LEU A 105 -16.63 1.81 -11.13
N ALA A 106 -17.07 1.85 -9.88
CA ALA A 106 -18.31 1.22 -9.44
C ALA A 106 -19.54 1.75 -10.20
N GLY A 107 -19.56 3.05 -10.53
CA GLY A 107 -20.65 3.68 -11.32
C GLY A 107 -20.50 3.51 -12.84
N SER A 108 -19.51 2.80 -13.37
CA SER A 108 -19.25 2.72 -14.81
C SER A 108 -19.94 1.55 -15.52
N GLY A 109 -20.83 0.81 -14.84
CA GLY A 109 -21.56 -0.33 -15.41
C GLY A 109 -20.79 -1.66 -15.39
N VAL A 110 -19.57 -1.71 -14.86
CA VAL A 110 -18.84 -2.96 -14.60
C VAL A 110 -19.33 -3.62 -13.30
N ARG A 111 -19.11 -4.93 -13.15
CA ARG A 111 -19.43 -5.66 -11.91
C ARG A 111 -18.47 -5.28 -10.77
N CYS A 112 -18.53 -4.03 -10.35
CA CYS A 112 -17.65 -3.45 -9.33
C CYS A 112 -18.47 -2.74 -8.26
N THR A 113 -18.13 -2.99 -7.00
CA THR A 113 -18.61 -2.22 -5.84
C THR A 113 -17.44 -1.52 -5.16
N ALA A 114 -17.70 -0.42 -4.48
CA ALA A 114 -16.70 0.34 -3.74
C ALA A 114 -17.16 0.58 -2.31
N HIS A 115 -16.32 0.28 -1.34
CA HIS A 115 -16.60 0.43 0.08
C HIS A 115 -15.50 1.23 0.77
N GLN A 116 -15.91 2.26 1.51
CA GLN A 116 -15.02 3.04 2.35
C GLN A 116 -15.01 2.46 3.77
N THR A 117 -13.83 2.26 4.33
CA THR A 117 -13.64 1.75 5.70
C THR A 117 -12.79 2.72 6.52
N ALA A 118 -12.81 2.59 7.83
CA ALA A 118 -11.93 3.37 8.71
C ALA A 118 -10.46 3.02 8.45
N GLY A 119 -9.60 4.03 8.37
CA GLY A 119 -8.15 3.85 8.24
C GLY A 119 -7.51 4.71 7.17
N GLY A 120 -6.19 4.69 7.13
CA GLY A 120 -5.36 5.39 6.15
C GLY A 120 -5.25 4.66 4.80
N HIS A 121 -4.22 5.03 4.05
CA HIS A 121 -3.94 4.37 2.77
C HIS A 121 -3.61 2.88 2.94
N CYS A 122 -3.00 2.53 4.04
CA CYS A 122 -2.64 1.16 4.39
C CYS A 122 -3.57 0.58 5.48
N PHE A 123 -4.87 0.88 5.43
CA PHE A 123 -5.87 0.46 6.44
C PHE A 123 -5.79 -1.05 6.77
N MET A 124 -5.43 -1.90 5.80
CA MET A 124 -5.27 -3.35 6.00
C MET A 124 -4.11 -3.70 6.94
N LEU A 125 -3.15 -2.80 7.11
CA LEU A 125 -2.03 -2.94 8.05
C LEU A 125 -2.28 -2.19 9.37
N GLU A 126 -3.21 -1.24 9.38
CA GLU A 126 -3.71 -0.58 10.59
C GLU A 126 -4.74 -1.46 11.32
N HIS A 127 -5.61 -2.15 10.56
CA HIS A 127 -6.73 -2.95 11.06
C HIS A 127 -6.81 -4.31 10.36
N PRO A 128 -5.80 -5.20 10.48
CA PRO A 128 -5.68 -6.42 9.68
C PRO A 128 -6.86 -7.38 9.83
N ARG A 129 -7.39 -7.52 11.06
CA ARG A 129 -8.57 -8.37 11.32
C ARG A 129 -9.81 -7.87 10.57
N SER A 130 -10.14 -6.59 10.73
CA SER A 130 -11.28 -5.98 10.05
C SER A 130 -11.14 -6.03 8.52
N ALA A 131 -9.95 -5.80 8.00
CA ALA A 131 -9.68 -5.94 6.57
C ALA A 131 -9.89 -7.37 6.08
N ALA A 132 -9.39 -8.36 6.81
CA ALA A 132 -9.58 -9.78 6.48
C ALA A 132 -11.04 -10.19 6.49
N GLU A 133 -11.82 -9.74 7.47
CA GLU A 133 -13.26 -10.00 7.56
C GLU A 133 -14.03 -9.42 6.37
N GLN A 134 -13.70 -8.19 5.94
CA GLN A 134 -14.32 -7.56 4.78
C GLN A 134 -14.00 -8.32 3.48
N VAL A 135 -12.75 -8.72 3.29
CA VAL A 135 -12.32 -9.52 2.12
C VAL A 135 -13.00 -10.89 2.11
N SER A 136 -12.99 -11.61 3.24
CA SER A 136 -13.61 -12.93 3.37
C SER A 136 -15.11 -12.89 3.08
N ARG A 137 -15.81 -11.89 3.57
CA ARG A 137 -17.24 -11.70 3.32
C ARG A 137 -17.56 -11.55 1.83
N PHE A 138 -16.71 -10.83 1.10
CA PHE A 138 -16.88 -10.68 -0.34
C PHE A 138 -16.54 -11.97 -1.11
N LEU A 139 -15.49 -12.68 -0.72
CA LEU A 139 -15.05 -13.90 -1.42
C LEU A 139 -15.95 -15.10 -1.16
N LEU A 140 -16.68 -15.12 -0.05
CA LEU A 140 -17.56 -16.22 0.35
C LEU A 140 -19.05 -15.94 0.06
N SER A 141 -19.36 -14.80 -0.55
CA SER A 141 -20.74 -14.42 -0.97
C SER A 141 -21.10 -14.96 -2.40
#